data_e611f84766c5786be445f69e8095de46
#
_entry.id   e611f84766c5786be445f69e8095de46
#
_cell.length_a   1.000
_cell.length_b   1.000
_cell.length_c   1.000
_cell.angle_alpha   90.00
_cell.angle_beta   90.00
_cell.angle_gamma   90.00
#
_symmetry.space_group_name_H-M   'P 1'
#
loop_
_entity.id
_entity.type
_entity.pdbx_description
1 polymer ?
#
loop_
_entity_poly.entity_id
_entity_poly.type
_entity_poly.pdbx_seq_one_letter_code
_entity_poly.pdbx_strand_id
1 'polypeptide(L)'
;MSAGASEGDLWQALLRLGPNVLVYAMSFMTLGIFWVGQGTQLNLLDRSDRNYTWLQLLFLLAVTLVPFSTGLLAHFPGFRLALVEYWLNIVFLGMTLLAGLQYGLRAGLFKQSDLGEVAPLMRGRILIAQSLYAIATATCIVFPTWVSIALIFLVQLNYVIAPRVPILHRF
;
A
#
# COMPACT_ATOMS: atom_id res chain seq x y z
N MET A 1 36.03 -21.77 -13.63
CA MET A 1 35.61 -21.51 -15.02
C MET A 1 34.12 -21.68 -15.04
N SER A 2 33.36 -20.57 -15.00
CA SER A 2 31.92 -20.57 -15.07
C SER A 2 31.52 -20.97 -16.50
N ALA A 3 30.85 -22.13 -16.64
CA ALA A 3 30.23 -22.53 -17.89
C ALA A 3 29.30 -21.39 -18.31
N GLY A 4 29.50 -20.85 -19.49
CA GLY A 4 28.76 -19.72 -19.99
C GLY A 4 27.27 -20.03 -20.03
N ALA A 5 26.50 -19.35 -19.19
CA ALA A 5 25.04 -19.35 -19.28
C ALA A 5 24.69 -18.84 -20.69
N SER A 6 23.91 -19.60 -21.44
CA SER A 6 23.42 -19.20 -22.75
C SER A 6 22.28 -18.17 -22.60
N GLU A 7 22.01 -17.37 -23.64
CA GLU A 7 20.84 -16.48 -23.65
C GLU A 7 19.52 -17.26 -23.45
N GLY A 8 19.48 -18.54 -23.90
CA GLY A 8 18.36 -19.43 -23.64
C GLY A 8 18.16 -19.78 -22.17
N ASP A 9 19.26 -19.97 -21.41
CA ASP A 9 19.21 -20.25 -19.99
C ASP A 9 18.73 -19.01 -19.20
N LEU A 10 19.17 -17.81 -19.62
CA LEU A 10 18.71 -16.53 -19.08
C LEU A 10 17.21 -16.34 -19.33
N TRP A 11 16.76 -16.62 -20.56
CA TRP A 11 15.33 -16.51 -20.91
C TRP A 11 14.46 -17.44 -20.06
N GLN A 12 14.87 -18.69 -19.87
CA GLN A 12 14.16 -19.63 -19.01
C GLN A 12 14.16 -19.18 -17.54
N ALA A 13 15.28 -18.63 -17.06
CA ALA A 13 15.35 -18.06 -15.72
C ALA A 13 14.40 -16.87 -15.55
N LEU A 14 14.29 -15.98 -16.53
CA LEU A 14 13.34 -14.86 -16.54
C LEU A 14 11.88 -15.34 -16.52
N LEU A 15 11.54 -16.37 -17.29
CA LEU A 15 10.19 -16.94 -17.27
C LEU A 15 9.84 -17.55 -15.91
N ARG A 16 10.79 -18.16 -15.23
CA ARG A 16 10.61 -18.69 -13.85
C ARG A 16 10.43 -17.58 -12.81
N LEU A 17 10.93 -16.37 -13.09
CA LEU A 17 10.73 -15.20 -12.24
C LEU A 17 9.36 -14.52 -12.43
N GLY A 18 8.59 -14.92 -13.44
CA GLY A 18 7.28 -14.31 -13.77
C GLY A 18 6.35 -14.13 -12.56
N PRO A 19 6.10 -15.16 -11.72
CA PRO A 19 5.30 -15.00 -10.51
C PRO A 19 5.86 -13.97 -9.53
N ASN A 20 7.18 -13.88 -9.40
CA ASN A 20 7.83 -12.90 -8.54
C ASN A 20 7.64 -11.47 -9.07
N VAL A 21 7.67 -11.27 -10.39
CA VAL A 21 7.41 -9.96 -11.01
C VAL A 21 6.00 -9.46 -10.68
N LEU A 22 5.00 -10.33 -10.65
CA LEU A 22 3.64 -9.97 -10.24
C LEU A 22 3.60 -9.44 -8.81
N VAL A 23 4.26 -10.15 -7.88
CA VAL A 23 4.31 -9.75 -6.47
C VAL A 23 5.08 -8.44 -6.31
N TYR A 24 6.16 -8.22 -7.08
CA TYR A 24 6.85 -6.93 -7.13
C TYR A 24 5.95 -5.80 -7.64
N ALA A 25 5.17 -6.04 -8.69
CA ALA A 25 4.21 -5.07 -9.20
C ALA A 25 3.16 -4.70 -8.14
N MET A 26 2.65 -5.69 -7.40
CA MET A 26 1.74 -5.46 -6.26
C MET A 26 2.38 -4.58 -5.20
N SER A 27 3.63 -4.86 -4.84
CA SER A 27 4.39 -4.06 -3.87
C SER A 27 4.54 -2.61 -4.31
N PHE A 28 4.92 -2.42 -5.56
CA PHE A 28 5.07 -1.09 -6.14
C PHE A 28 3.73 -0.32 -6.15
N MET A 29 2.63 -0.97 -6.53
CA MET A 29 1.30 -0.37 -6.49
C MET A 29 0.88 -0.02 -5.07
N THR A 30 1.13 -0.90 -4.09
CA THR A 30 0.87 -0.61 -2.68
C THR A 30 1.60 0.66 -2.25
N LEU A 31 2.91 0.71 -2.48
CA LEU A 31 3.72 1.89 -2.14
C LEU A 31 3.21 3.15 -2.85
N GLY A 32 2.88 3.07 -4.14
CA GLY A 32 2.36 4.18 -4.92
C GLY A 32 1.04 4.73 -4.37
N ILE A 33 0.09 3.85 -4.02
CA ILE A 33 -1.21 4.24 -3.46
C ILE A 33 -1.02 4.97 -2.13
N PHE A 34 -0.20 4.42 -1.22
CA PHE A 34 0.07 5.03 0.08
C PHE A 34 0.89 6.31 -0.04
N TRP A 35 1.84 6.37 -0.98
CA TRP A 35 2.63 7.56 -1.26
C TRP A 35 1.75 8.73 -1.75
N VAL A 36 0.83 8.48 -2.65
CA VAL A 36 -0.14 9.49 -3.11
C VAL A 36 -1.01 9.98 -1.95
N GLY A 37 -1.50 9.06 -1.10
CA GLY A 37 -2.25 9.41 0.10
C GLY A 37 -1.46 10.27 1.07
N GLN A 38 -0.20 9.90 1.31
CA GLN A 38 0.73 10.65 2.16
C GLN A 38 1.05 12.03 1.59
N GLY A 39 1.34 12.11 0.28
CA GLY A 39 1.60 13.38 -0.41
C GLY A 39 0.41 14.34 -0.30
N THR A 40 -0.81 13.82 -0.41
CA THR A 40 -2.03 14.63 -0.22
C THR A 40 -2.10 15.22 1.20
N GLN A 41 -1.78 14.44 2.24
CA GLN A 41 -1.75 14.94 3.62
C GLN A 41 -0.67 16.01 3.81
N LEU A 42 0.53 15.78 3.26
CA LEU A 42 1.64 16.72 3.36
C LEU A 42 1.33 18.05 2.65
N ASN A 43 0.62 18.03 1.53
CA ASN A 43 0.21 19.24 0.82
C ASN A 43 -0.80 20.09 1.61
N LEU A 44 -1.58 19.48 2.49
CA LEU A 44 -2.49 20.19 3.39
C LEU A 44 -1.77 20.78 4.61
N LEU A 45 -0.54 20.37 4.89
CA LEU A 45 0.20 20.79 6.07
C LEU A 45 0.58 22.26 5.96
N ASP A 46 0.24 23.04 6.99
CA ASP A 46 0.65 24.42 7.17
C ASP A 46 1.92 24.51 8.02
N ARG A 47 1.96 23.71 9.08
CA ARG A 47 3.08 23.61 10.01
C ARG A 47 3.24 22.17 10.50
N SER A 48 4.45 21.83 10.93
CA SER A 48 4.72 20.51 11.52
C SER A 48 5.18 20.67 12.96
N ASP A 49 4.91 19.67 13.78
CA ASP A 49 5.45 19.54 15.12
C ASP A 49 6.23 18.23 15.29
N ARG A 50 6.87 18.09 16.45
CA ARG A 50 7.69 16.91 16.78
C ARG A 50 6.88 15.61 16.72
N ASN A 51 5.65 15.61 17.23
CA ASN A 51 4.82 14.41 17.29
C ASN A 51 4.35 13.98 15.89
N TYR A 52 3.96 14.94 15.05
CA TYR A 52 3.64 14.67 13.66
C TYR A 52 4.83 14.09 12.92
N THR A 53 6.05 14.61 13.16
CA THR A 53 7.28 14.08 12.57
C THR A 53 7.50 12.62 12.98
N TRP A 54 7.27 12.24 14.23
CA TRP A 54 7.36 10.84 14.65
C TRP A 54 6.34 9.94 13.96
N LEU A 55 5.12 10.41 13.73
CA LEU A 55 4.13 9.67 12.95
C LEU A 55 4.57 9.46 11.50
N GLN A 56 5.24 10.46 10.90
CA GLN A 56 5.83 10.33 9.57
C GLN A 56 6.96 9.30 9.54
N LEU A 57 7.79 9.26 10.57
CA LEU A 57 8.85 8.25 10.70
C LEU A 57 8.26 6.84 10.86
N LEU A 58 7.15 6.67 11.59
CA LEU A 58 6.43 5.39 11.67
C LEU A 58 5.84 4.99 10.32
N PHE A 59 5.32 5.92 9.54
CA PHE A 59 4.88 5.65 8.17
C PHE A 59 6.05 5.18 7.30
N LEU A 60 7.21 5.84 7.36
CA LEU A 60 8.41 5.42 6.63
C LEU A 60 8.90 4.04 7.07
N LEU A 61 8.83 3.71 8.35
CA LEU A 61 9.13 2.37 8.85
C LEU A 61 8.19 1.33 8.21
N ALA A 62 6.88 1.60 8.16
CA ALA A 62 5.93 0.72 7.50
C ALA A 62 6.24 0.55 5.99
N VAL A 63 6.67 1.62 5.31
CA VAL A 63 7.14 1.60 3.91
C VAL A 63 8.34 0.68 3.74
N THR A 64 9.33 0.73 4.64
CA THR A 64 10.54 -0.11 4.56
C THR A 64 10.25 -1.60 4.79
N LEU A 65 9.15 -1.94 5.46
CA LEU A 65 8.72 -3.33 5.65
C LEU A 65 8.05 -3.92 4.40
N VAL A 66 7.57 -3.11 3.45
CA VAL A 66 6.87 -3.62 2.25
C VAL A 66 7.71 -4.59 1.41
N PRO A 67 9.00 -4.32 1.09
CA PRO A 67 9.82 -5.29 0.36
C PRO A 67 10.01 -6.61 1.11
N PHE A 68 10.09 -6.56 2.44
CA PHE A 68 10.19 -7.77 3.27
C PHE A 68 8.91 -8.60 3.19
N SER A 69 7.74 -8.02 3.47
CA SER A 69 6.45 -8.70 3.41
C SER A 69 6.13 -9.22 2.00
N THR A 70 6.49 -8.45 0.98
CA THR A 70 6.36 -8.87 -0.42
C THR A 70 7.28 -10.03 -0.75
N GLY A 71 8.54 -9.98 -0.33
CA GLY A 71 9.51 -11.05 -0.53
C GLY A 71 9.05 -12.35 0.13
N LEU A 72 8.50 -12.28 1.33
CA LEU A 72 7.94 -13.44 2.03
C LEU A 72 6.76 -14.04 1.24
N LEU A 73 5.83 -13.20 0.78
CA LEU A 73 4.70 -13.65 -0.03
C LEU A 73 5.14 -14.25 -1.38
N ALA A 74 6.18 -13.70 -2.01
CA ALA A 74 6.75 -14.21 -3.26
C ALA A 74 7.37 -15.61 -3.09
N HIS A 75 8.04 -15.86 -1.97
CA HIS A 75 8.66 -17.16 -1.68
C HIS A 75 7.65 -18.22 -1.23
N PHE A 76 6.58 -17.79 -0.55
CA PHE A 76 5.58 -18.68 0.07
C PHE A 76 4.14 -18.33 -0.33
N PRO A 77 3.80 -18.28 -1.64
CA PRO A 77 2.51 -17.77 -2.10
C PRO A 77 1.32 -18.66 -1.71
N GLY A 78 1.57 -19.94 -1.41
CA GLY A 78 0.55 -20.90 -0.94
C GLY A 78 0.26 -20.83 0.56
N PHE A 79 1.07 -20.10 1.34
CA PHE A 79 0.94 -20.07 2.79
C PHE A 79 0.10 -18.86 3.25
N ARG A 80 -0.96 -19.16 4.00
CA ARG A 80 -1.84 -18.15 4.58
C ARG A 80 -1.09 -17.17 5.48
N LEU A 81 -0.07 -17.65 6.20
CA LEU A 81 0.73 -16.81 7.09
C LEU A 81 1.47 -15.69 6.33
N ALA A 82 2.03 -16.01 5.15
CA ALA A 82 2.72 -15.02 4.32
C ALA A 82 1.74 -13.94 3.80
N LEU A 83 0.52 -14.34 3.43
CA LEU A 83 -0.53 -13.41 3.02
C LEU A 83 -0.99 -12.51 4.18
N VAL A 84 -1.18 -13.08 5.36
CA VAL A 84 -1.60 -12.33 6.56
C VAL A 84 -0.51 -11.33 6.97
N GLU A 85 0.76 -11.72 6.91
CA GLU A 85 1.89 -10.81 7.20
C GLU A 85 1.93 -9.64 6.21
N TYR A 86 1.77 -9.92 4.91
CA TYR A 86 1.66 -8.88 3.89
C TYR A 86 0.48 -7.92 4.15
N TRP A 87 -0.69 -8.46 4.50
CA TRP A 87 -1.86 -7.67 4.85
C TRP A 87 -1.64 -6.84 6.13
N LEU A 88 -0.99 -7.39 7.16
CA LEU A 88 -0.66 -6.64 8.39
C LEU A 88 0.24 -5.43 8.09
N ASN A 89 1.17 -5.56 7.16
CA ASN A 89 1.97 -4.41 6.72
C ASN A 89 1.10 -3.35 6.02
N ILE A 90 0.14 -3.75 5.17
CA ILE A 90 -0.84 -2.83 4.57
C ILE A 90 -1.68 -2.14 5.66
N VAL A 91 -2.11 -2.87 6.68
CA VAL A 91 -2.82 -2.31 7.83
C VAL A 91 -1.95 -1.30 8.57
N PHE A 92 -0.68 -1.61 8.80
CA PHE A 92 0.24 -0.69 9.46
C PHE A 92 0.43 0.61 8.68
N LEU A 93 0.60 0.53 7.35
CA LEU A 93 0.63 1.70 6.47
C LEU A 93 -0.65 2.54 6.59
N GLY A 94 -1.82 1.91 6.55
CA GLY A 94 -3.11 2.61 6.66
C GLY A 94 -3.33 3.23 8.02
N MET A 95 -2.92 2.55 9.09
CA MET A 95 -3.04 3.07 10.46
C MET A 95 -2.14 4.27 10.71
N THR A 96 -0.89 4.25 10.23
CA THR A 96 0.02 5.40 10.37
C THR A 96 -0.47 6.59 9.56
N LEU A 97 -0.99 6.36 8.35
CA LEU A 97 -1.60 7.41 7.53
C LEU A 97 -2.84 8.03 8.21
N LEU A 98 -3.71 7.18 8.77
CA LEU A 98 -4.91 7.63 9.49
C LEU A 98 -4.55 8.37 10.78
N ALA A 99 -3.55 7.89 11.52
CA ALA A 99 -3.05 8.54 12.73
C ALA A 99 -2.47 9.93 12.43
N GLY A 100 -1.69 10.05 11.36
CA GLY A 100 -1.17 11.34 10.88
C GLY A 100 -2.29 12.33 10.56
N LEU A 101 -3.32 11.88 9.82
CA LEU A 101 -4.49 12.70 9.51
C LEU A 101 -5.22 13.16 10.77
N GLN A 102 -5.53 12.22 11.67
CA GLN A 102 -6.27 12.54 12.90
C GLN A 102 -5.49 13.45 13.84
N TYR A 103 -4.18 13.21 13.99
CA TYR A 103 -3.33 14.05 14.81
C TYR A 103 -3.21 15.46 14.21
N GLY A 104 -2.94 15.58 12.92
CA GLY A 104 -2.82 16.88 12.25
C GLY A 104 -4.09 17.72 12.33
N LEU A 105 -5.28 17.08 12.25
CA LEU A 105 -6.57 17.74 12.45
C LEU A 105 -6.73 18.24 13.90
N ARG A 106 -6.43 17.40 14.89
CA ARG A 106 -6.57 17.75 16.32
C ARG A 106 -5.59 18.84 16.77
N ALA A 107 -4.38 18.78 16.24
CA ALA A 107 -3.32 19.74 16.58
C ALA A 107 -3.37 21.04 15.75
N GLY A 108 -4.31 21.15 14.81
CA GLY A 108 -4.46 22.34 13.96
C GLY A 108 -3.24 22.59 13.07
N LEU A 109 -2.63 21.52 12.54
CA LEU A 109 -1.43 21.58 11.71
C LEU A 109 -1.73 21.82 10.23
N PHE A 110 -2.98 21.63 9.82
CA PHE A 110 -3.40 21.75 8.42
C PHE A 110 -3.98 23.12 8.11
N LYS A 111 -3.85 23.54 6.86
CA LYS A 111 -4.48 24.76 6.31
C LYS A 111 -6.00 24.67 6.43
N GLN A 112 -6.63 25.69 7.00
CA GLN A 112 -8.07 25.66 7.30
C GLN A 112 -8.98 25.82 6.07
N SER A 113 -8.46 26.32 4.94
CA SER A 113 -9.24 26.63 3.75
C SER A 113 -10.02 25.44 3.17
N ASP A 114 -9.50 24.21 3.32
CA ASP A 114 -10.00 23.04 2.58
C ASP A 114 -10.34 21.84 3.47
N LEU A 115 -10.18 21.99 4.80
CA LEU A 115 -10.29 20.85 5.73
C LEU A 115 -11.70 20.26 5.84
N GLY A 116 -12.75 21.10 5.73
CA GLY A 116 -14.14 20.67 5.93
C GLY A 116 -14.60 19.59 4.95
N GLU A 117 -14.14 19.68 3.71
CA GLU A 117 -14.52 18.74 2.65
C GLU A 117 -13.48 17.62 2.46
N VAL A 118 -12.18 17.95 2.54
CA VAL A 118 -11.10 17.02 2.18
C VAL A 118 -10.83 15.99 3.28
N ALA A 119 -10.86 16.38 4.55
CA ALA A 119 -10.52 15.49 5.66
C ALA A 119 -11.47 14.27 5.78
N PRO A 120 -12.81 14.42 5.73
CA PRO A 120 -13.71 13.26 5.76
C PRO A 120 -13.56 12.36 4.53
N LEU A 121 -13.28 12.92 3.35
CA LEU A 121 -13.03 12.14 2.14
C LEU A 121 -11.74 11.31 2.26
N MET A 122 -10.65 11.90 2.74
CA MET A 122 -9.40 11.18 2.97
C MET A 122 -9.57 10.05 3.97
N ARG A 123 -10.23 10.33 5.10
CA ARG A 123 -10.54 9.31 6.11
C ARG A 123 -11.39 8.18 5.51
N GLY A 124 -12.42 8.51 4.77
CA GLY A 124 -13.29 7.53 4.10
C GLY A 124 -12.49 6.65 3.13
N ARG A 125 -11.63 7.24 2.30
CA ARG A 125 -10.78 6.48 1.36
C ARG A 125 -9.85 5.51 2.07
N ILE A 126 -9.19 5.92 3.17
CA ILE A 126 -8.32 5.05 3.95
C ILE A 126 -9.13 3.87 4.52
N LEU A 127 -10.28 4.13 5.14
CA LEU A 127 -11.10 3.10 5.77
C LEU A 127 -11.68 2.12 4.73
N ILE A 128 -12.18 2.61 3.60
CA ILE A 128 -12.68 1.77 2.50
C ILE A 128 -11.56 0.89 1.95
N ALA A 129 -10.37 1.45 1.69
CA ALA A 129 -9.23 0.69 1.23
C ALA A 129 -8.86 -0.43 2.21
N GLN A 130 -8.74 -0.12 3.51
CA GLN A 130 -8.41 -1.10 4.54
C GLN A 130 -9.47 -2.20 4.65
N SER A 131 -10.75 -1.85 4.54
CA SER A 131 -11.85 -2.82 4.54
C SER A 131 -11.79 -3.75 3.33
N LEU A 132 -11.52 -3.23 2.14
CA LEU A 132 -11.38 -4.04 0.92
C LEU A 132 -10.18 -4.99 1.01
N TYR A 133 -9.04 -4.54 1.52
CA TYR A 133 -7.88 -5.41 1.75
C TYR A 133 -8.17 -6.49 2.80
N ALA A 134 -8.87 -6.15 3.88
CA ALA A 134 -9.27 -7.12 4.91
C ALA A 134 -10.21 -8.19 4.33
N ILE A 135 -11.22 -7.80 3.55
CA ILE A 135 -12.16 -8.73 2.90
C ILE A 135 -11.39 -9.62 1.91
N ALA A 136 -10.55 -9.04 1.05
CA ALA A 136 -9.75 -9.79 0.08
C ALA A 136 -8.82 -10.80 0.77
N THR A 137 -8.21 -10.43 1.90
CA THR A 137 -7.38 -11.35 2.68
C THR A 137 -8.21 -12.43 3.35
N ALA A 138 -9.38 -12.09 3.91
CA ALA A 138 -10.27 -13.06 4.57
C ALA A 138 -10.77 -14.17 3.64
N THR A 139 -10.79 -13.95 2.33
CA THR A 139 -11.17 -15.02 1.37
C THR A 139 -10.25 -16.24 1.43
N CYS A 140 -8.99 -16.11 1.92
CA CYS A 140 -8.07 -17.23 2.10
C CYS A 140 -8.56 -18.25 3.15
N ILE A 141 -9.58 -17.94 3.94
CA ILE A 141 -10.20 -18.87 4.91
C ILE A 141 -10.95 -19.96 4.16
N VAL A 142 -11.65 -19.59 3.07
CA VAL A 142 -12.53 -20.48 2.29
C VAL A 142 -11.88 -20.93 0.99
N PHE A 143 -11.10 -20.05 0.35
CA PHE A 143 -10.49 -20.29 -0.96
C PHE A 143 -8.97 -20.44 -0.86
N PRO A 144 -8.32 -20.98 -1.91
CA PRO A 144 -6.85 -20.98 -2.01
C PRO A 144 -6.28 -19.56 -1.94
N THR A 145 -5.09 -19.42 -1.37
CA THR A 145 -4.39 -18.12 -1.16
C THR A 145 -4.25 -17.30 -2.44
N TRP A 146 -4.12 -17.94 -3.60
CA TRP A 146 -4.04 -17.28 -4.90
C TRP A 146 -5.27 -16.43 -5.23
N VAL A 147 -6.46 -16.83 -4.77
CA VAL A 147 -7.69 -16.04 -4.95
C VAL A 147 -7.58 -14.72 -4.18
N SER A 148 -7.11 -14.77 -2.95
CA SER A 148 -6.89 -13.57 -2.13
C SER A 148 -5.83 -12.65 -2.75
N ILE A 149 -4.72 -13.20 -3.24
CA ILE A 149 -3.68 -12.44 -3.93
C ILE A 149 -4.26 -11.75 -5.17
N ALA A 150 -5.04 -12.46 -5.99
CA ALA A 150 -5.68 -11.90 -7.17
C ALA A 150 -6.68 -10.77 -6.80
N LEU A 151 -7.46 -10.95 -5.74
CA LEU A 151 -8.39 -9.92 -5.26
C LEU A 151 -7.66 -8.68 -4.75
N ILE A 152 -6.58 -8.86 -3.98
CA ILE A 152 -5.74 -7.74 -3.53
C ILE A 152 -5.17 -6.99 -4.73
N PHE A 153 -4.66 -7.72 -5.73
CA PHE A 153 -4.15 -7.13 -6.97
C PHE A 153 -5.23 -6.32 -7.70
N LEU A 154 -6.44 -6.84 -7.82
CA LEU A 154 -7.57 -6.14 -8.45
C LEU A 154 -7.96 -4.87 -7.67
N VAL A 155 -7.97 -4.94 -6.33
CA VAL A 155 -8.20 -3.74 -5.49
C VAL A 155 -7.12 -2.69 -5.76
N GLN A 156 -5.85 -3.08 -5.79
CA GLN A 156 -4.74 -2.17 -6.08
C GLN A 156 -4.86 -1.55 -7.46
N LEU A 157 -5.14 -2.37 -8.47
CA LEU A 157 -5.32 -1.93 -9.85
C LEU A 157 -6.47 -0.92 -9.96
N ASN A 158 -7.58 -1.17 -9.27
CA ASN A 158 -8.69 -0.23 -9.20
C ASN A 158 -8.26 1.12 -8.60
N TYR A 159 -7.48 1.14 -7.51
CA TYR A 159 -6.98 2.38 -6.91
C TYR A 159 -5.96 3.12 -7.80
N VAL A 160 -5.17 2.40 -8.60
CA VAL A 160 -4.18 2.99 -9.52
C VAL A 160 -4.86 3.55 -10.77
N ILE A 161 -5.85 2.82 -11.33
CA ILE A 161 -6.54 3.19 -12.58
C ILE A 161 -7.75 4.07 -12.30
N ALA A 162 -8.33 3.99 -11.07
CA ALA A 162 -9.59 4.63 -10.74
C ALA A 162 -9.65 6.05 -11.30
N PRO A 163 -10.61 6.32 -12.19
CA PRO A 163 -10.73 7.61 -12.82
C PRO A 163 -10.87 8.65 -11.71
N ARG A 164 -10.05 9.64 -11.83
CA ARG A 164 -9.99 10.87 -11.07
C ARG A 164 -11.37 11.25 -10.55
N VAL A 165 -11.59 11.05 -9.24
CA VAL A 165 -12.79 11.61 -8.60
C VAL A 165 -12.72 13.11 -8.86
N PRO A 166 -13.75 13.76 -9.44
CA PRO A 166 -13.69 15.15 -9.91
C PRO A 166 -13.29 16.17 -8.84
N ILE A 167 -13.36 15.79 -7.58
CA ILE A 167 -13.00 16.61 -6.40
C ILE A 167 -11.47 16.77 -6.24
N LEU A 168 -10.65 15.88 -6.80
CA LEU A 168 -9.17 15.95 -6.72
C LEU A 168 -8.54 16.78 -7.86
N HIS A 169 -9.32 17.28 -8.81
CA HIS A 169 -8.86 18.14 -9.90
C HIS A 169 -8.74 19.63 -9.53
N ARG A 170 -9.04 20.01 -8.30
CA ARG A 170 -8.88 21.39 -7.83
C ARG A 170 -7.56 21.66 -7.09
N PHE A 171 -6.63 20.67 -7.08
CA PHE A 171 -5.31 20.82 -6.48
C PHE A 171 -4.22 20.30 -7.40
#